data_0c20e48bc342f5c4a949a122cbd005af
#
_entry.id   0c20e48bc342f5c4a949a122cbd005af
#
_cell.length_a   1.000
_cell.length_b   1.000
_cell.length_c   1.000
_cell.angle_alpha   90.00
_cell.angle_beta   90.00
_cell.angle_gamma   90.00
#
_symmetry.space_group_name_H-M   'P 1'
#
loop_
_entity.id
_entity.type
_entity.pdbx_description
1 polymer ?
#
loop_
_entity_poly.entity_id
_entity_poly.type
_entity_poly.pdbx_seq_one_letter_code
_entity_poly.pdbx_strand_id
1 'polypeptide(L)'
;MMHNLSVAGLIKGLKNKDFSSVELTQHYLNRINKSKLNAFISVTEDLALAQANAADLKIAKGDNTLLTGIPYAHKDIFCTKGVKTSAGSKMLDSFISPYDATLSHKFNSENMVMLGKTNMDEFAMGSSNENSYYGPVKNPWNLKKIPGGSSGGSAAAVASRIAPFATGTDTGGSIRQPASLCGITGLKPTYGRISRYGMIAYASSLDQAGPMTQTAEDAAIVLNAMAGFDNKDSTSAAKETPDYTKQLTNSLDGLKIGLPKEFFSSGLDEGTEKVVMNAIKEYELMGAKIQEVSLPNSMHAIPTYYIVAPCECSSNLSRFDGVRYGYRCEDPKDLDDLYLRSRSEGFGKEVKRRIMIGAYALSAGYYDAYYLKAQKVRQLISEDFKKAFQSVDVIMGPVSPTPAFDLGSVKDPVSMYLADIYTLSVNLAGLPGMSIPAGFSKELPVGLQLIGNHWSEELLLNTAHQFQLKTDWHTSSPIEL
;
A
#
# COMPACT_ATOMS: atom_id res chain seq x y z
N MET A 1 -0.68 11.30 24.80
CA MET A 1 -1.34 12.12 23.75
C MET A 1 -2.08 11.20 22.81
N MET A 2 -3.26 11.58 22.29
CA MET A 2 -4.13 10.73 21.43
C MET A 2 -3.41 10.14 20.21
N HIS A 3 -2.54 10.89 19.54
CA HIS A 3 -1.82 10.43 18.35
C HIS A 3 -0.77 9.34 18.61
N ASN A 4 -0.41 9.06 19.85
CA ASN A 4 0.49 7.97 20.20
C ASN A 4 -0.24 6.65 20.48
N LEU A 5 -1.58 6.68 20.48
CA LEU A 5 -2.39 5.47 20.61
C LEU A 5 -2.49 4.75 19.28
N SER A 6 -2.44 3.42 19.31
CA SER A 6 -2.80 2.55 18.20
C SER A 6 -4.31 2.66 17.90
N VAL A 7 -4.77 2.13 16.77
CA VAL A 7 -6.20 2.07 16.45
C VAL A 7 -6.96 1.33 17.56
N ALA A 8 -6.42 0.23 18.07
CA ALA A 8 -6.98 -0.50 19.20
C ALA A 8 -7.08 0.37 20.46
N GLY A 9 -6.03 1.18 20.73
CA GLY A 9 -6.02 2.16 21.82
C GLY A 9 -7.04 3.28 21.67
N LEU A 10 -7.22 3.79 20.45
CA LEU A 10 -8.23 4.82 20.13
C LEU A 10 -9.65 4.29 20.29
N ILE A 11 -9.92 3.06 19.83
CA ILE A 11 -11.21 2.38 20.06
C ILE A 11 -11.53 2.29 21.55
N LYS A 12 -10.55 1.89 22.37
CA LYS A 12 -10.71 1.82 23.82
C LYS A 12 -10.99 3.20 24.43
N GLY A 13 -10.29 4.24 23.97
CA GLY A 13 -10.49 5.61 24.44
C GLY A 13 -11.89 6.16 24.13
N LEU A 14 -12.38 5.96 22.89
CA LEU A 14 -13.76 6.33 22.51
C LEU A 14 -14.81 5.56 23.34
N LYS A 15 -14.61 4.26 23.54
CA LYS A 15 -15.50 3.42 24.37
C LYS A 15 -15.54 3.85 25.81
N ASN A 16 -14.40 4.23 26.38
CA ASN A 16 -14.28 4.71 27.75
C ASN A 16 -14.74 6.17 27.92
N LYS A 17 -14.96 6.89 26.81
CA LYS A 17 -15.24 8.34 26.79
C LYS A 17 -14.07 9.17 27.32
N ASP A 18 -12.84 8.72 27.11
CA ASP A 18 -11.62 9.47 27.43
C ASP A 18 -11.49 10.72 26.53
N PHE A 19 -12.10 10.66 25.35
CA PHE A 19 -12.26 11.72 24.36
C PHE A 19 -13.42 11.38 23.42
N SER A 20 -13.96 12.39 22.74
CA SER A 20 -14.98 12.24 21.68
C SER A 20 -14.33 12.03 20.31
N SER A 21 -15.13 11.57 19.32
CA SER A 21 -14.69 11.50 17.93
C SER A 21 -14.37 12.87 17.35
N VAL A 22 -15.12 13.92 17.75
CA VAL A 22 -14.86 15.30 17.32
C VAL A 22 -13.50 15.77 17.86
N GLU A 23 -13.21 15.59 19.17
CA GLU A 23 -11.92 15.96 19.75
C GLU A 23 -10.75 15.21 19.08
N LEU A 24 -10.92 13.91 18.84
CA LEU A 24 -9.94 13.09 18.17
C LEU A 24 -9.69 13.56 16.72
N THR A 25 -10.75 13.85 15.98
CA THR A 25 -10.68 14.34 14.59
C THR A 25 -10.00 15.70 14.54
N GLN A 26 -10.39 16.64 15.37
CA GLN A 26 -9.78 17.97 15.45
C GLN A 26 -8.27 17.88 15.81
N HIS A 27 -7.91 16.95 16.70
CA HIS A 27 -6.52 16.70 17.03
C HIS A 27 -5.69 16.30 15.81
N TYR A 28 -6.18 15.38 14.98
CA TYR A 28 -5.48 14.95 13.75
C TYR A 28 -5.47 16.02 12.66
N LEU A 29 -6.58 16.76 12.46
CA LEU A 29 -6.63 17.88 11.51
C LEU A 29 -5.60 18.97 11.87
N ASN A 30 -5.47 19.31 13.15
CA ASN A 30 -4.46 20.26 13.62
C ASN A 30 -3.02 19.78 13.35
N ARG A 31 -2.77 18.47 13.44
CA ARG A 31 -1.46 17.89 13.12
C ARG A 31 -1.19 17.87 11.61
N ILE A 32 -2.18 17.55 10.80
CA ILE A 32 -2.08 17.60 9.33
C ILE A 32 -1.72 19.01 8.88
N ASN A 33 -2.39 20.05 9.40
CA ASN A 33 -2.19 21.44 9.02
C ASN A 33 -0.79 21.98 9.40
N LYS A 34 -0.13 21.39 10.39
CA LYS A 34 1.26 21.73 10.78
C LYS A 34 2.32 20.95 9.97
N SER A 35 1.93 19.88 9.30
CA SER A 35 2.86 18.98 8.63
C SER A 35 3.49 19.60 7.38
N LYS A 36 4.79 19.38 7.19
CA LYS A 36 5.56 19.79 6.01
C LYS A 36 5.88 18.63 5.04
N LEU A 37 5.22 17.49 5.23
CA LEU A 37 5.52 16.25 4.51
C LEU A 37 4.93 16.19 3.10
N ASN A 38 3.94 17.04 2.78
CA ASN A 38 3.13 16.95 1.56
C ASN A 38 2.38 15.60 1.43
N ALA A 39 1.98 15.02 2.57
CA ALA A 39 1.37 13.69 2.64
C ALA A 39 -0.09 13.65 2.18
N PHE A 40 -0.78 14.78 2.11
CA PHE A 40 -2.16 14.90 1.65
C PHE A 40 -2.28 15.75 0.38
N ILE A 41 -3.10 15.31 -0.58
CA ILE A 41 -3.51 16.10 -1.75
C ILE A 41 -4.68 17.02 -1.37
N SER A 42 -5.62 16.50 -0.59
CA SER A 42 -6.74 17.27 -0.07
C SER A 42 -7.09 16.83 1.35
N VAL A 43 -7.37 17.79 2.21
CA VAL A 43 -7.90 17.60 3.56
C VAL A 43 -9.39 17.86 3.50
N THR A 44 -10.19 16.97 4.09
CA THR A 44 -11.67 17.04 4.05
C THR A 44 -12.23 17.47 5.41
N GLU A 45 -11.81 18.64 5.91
CA GLU A 45 -12.08 19.11 7.27
C GLU A 45 -13.57 19.14 7.59
N ASP A 46 -14.40 19.82 6.76
CA ASP A 46 -15.84 19.92 6.99
C ASP A 46 -16.52 18.54 6.99
N LEU A 47 -16.16 17.66 6.05
CA LEU A 47 -16.67 16.30 5.99
C LEU A 47 -16.25 15.49 7.21
N ALA A 48 -14.97 15.58 7.60
CA ALA A 48 -14.44 14.87 8.77
C ALA A 48 -15.15 15.27 10.06
N LEU A 49 -15.36 16.57 10.28
CA LEU A 49 -16.07 17.07 11.46
C LEU A 49 -17.54 16.67 11.45
N ALA A 50 -18.22 16.70 10.28
CA ALA A 50 -19.58 16.23 10.15
C ALA A 50 -19.71 14.72 10.45
N GLN A 51 -18.79 13.89 9.92
CA GLN A 51 -18.72 12.45 10.21
C GLN A 51 -18.43 12.19 11.71
N ALA A 52 -17.52 12.94 12.32
CA ALA A 52 -17.19 12.81 13.75
C ALA A 52 -18.38 13.14 14.64
N ASN A 53 -19.09 14.23 14.37
CA ASN A 53 -20.32 14.59 15.09
C ASN A 53 -21.38 13.48 14.97
N ALA A 54 -21.58 12.93 13.76
CA ALA A 54 -22.53 11.84 13.56
C ALA A 54 -22.09 10.56 14.31
N ALA A 55 -20.80 10.28 14.37
CA ALA A 55 -20.25 9.16 15.12
C ALA A 55 -20.46 9.30 16.64
N ASP A 56 -20.22 10.49 17.20
CA ASP A 56 -20.46 10.76 18.63
C ASP A 56 -21.93 10.56 19.00
N LEU A 57 -22.86 10.97 18.13
CA LEU A 57 -24.29 10.74 18.33
C LEU A 57 -24.65 9.23 18.33
N LYS A 58 -24.01 8.42 17.49
CA LYS A 58 -24.20 6.96 17.46
C LYS A 58 -23.61 6.29 18.68
N ILE A 59 -22.41 6.68 19.10
CA ILE A 59 -21.76 6.19 20.31
C ILE A 59 -22.64 6.49 21.54
N ALA A 60 -23.18 7.71 21.62
CA ALA A 60 -24.07 8.09 22.72
C ALA A 60 -25.37 7.24 22.79
N LYS A 61 -25.88 6.79 21.65
CA LYS A 61 -27.08 5.93 21.56
C LYS A 61 -26.76 4.44 21.72
N GLY A 62 -25.50 4.02 21.70
CA GLY A 62 -25.10 2.62 21.68
C GLY A 62 -25.30 1.93 20.31
N ASP A 63 -25.51 2.71 19.25
CA ASP A 63 -25.67 2.24 17.85
C ASP A 63 -24.36 2.43 17.09
N ASN A 64 -23.28 1.80 17.55
CA ASN A 64 -21.95 1.95 17.01
C ASN A 64 -21.30 0.59 16.71
N THR A 65 -20.49 0.57 15.65
CA THR A 65 -19.57 -0.52 15.33
C THR A 65 -18.25 -0.34 16.07
N LEU A 66 -17.34 -1.29 15.91
CA LEU A 66 -16.00 -1.23 16.53
C LEU A 66 -15.20 0.01 16.08
N LEU A 67 -15.34 0.41 14.80
CA LEU A 67 -14.56 1.49 14.19
C LEU A 67 -15.29 2.84 14.12
N THR A 68 -16.49 2.93 14.69
CA THR A 68 -17.28 4.17 14.70
C THR A 68 -16.48 5.31 15.33
N GLY A 69 -16.29 6.40 14.57
CA GLY A 69 -15.60 7.60 15.02
C GLY A 69 -14.07 7.54 14.92
N ILE A 70 -13.49 6.45 14.42
CA ILE A 70 -12.04 6.36 14.21
C ILE A 70 -11.65 7.11 12.92
N PRO A 71 -10.71 8.08 13.01
CA PRO A 71 -10.21 8.80 11.84
C PRO A 71 -9.30 7.92 10.96
N TYR A 72 -9.27 8.22 9.65
CA TYR A 72 -8.36 7.57 8.72
C TYR A 72 -7.94 8.48 7.56
N ALA A 73 -6.80 8.18 6.95
CA ALA A 73 -6.34 8.79 5.72
C ALA A 73 -6.59 7.84 4.52
N HIS A 74 -7.09 8.38 3.41
CA HIS A 74 -7.51 7.57 2.26
C HIS A 74 -6.64 7.83 1.05
N LYS A 75 -5.94 6.82 0.52
CA LYS A 75 -5.12 7.00 -0.70
C LYS A 75 -5.95 7.57 -1.84
N ASP A 76 -5.42 8.56 -2.55
CA ASP A 76 -6.17 9.31 -3.56
C ASP A 76 -6.45 8.55 -4.86
N ILE A 77 -6.43 7.24 -4.80
CA ILE A 77 -6.81 6.32 -5.87
C ILE A 77 -8.23 5.76 -5.71
N PHE A 78 -8.82 5.88 -4.51
CA PHE A 78 -10.16 5.38 -4.22
C PHE A 78 -11.20 6.47 -4.47
N CYS A 79 -12.15 6.20 -5.37
CA CYS A 79 -13.28 7.06 -5.61
C CYS A 79 -14.08 7.26 -4.32
N THR A 80 -14.30 8.53 -3.95
CA THR A 80 -15.06 8.93 -2.77
C THR A 80 -16.09 9.94 -3.21
N LYS A 81 -17.38 9.62 -3.07
CA LYS A 81 -18.48 10.42 -3.56
C LYS A 81 -18.44 11.85 -3.03
N GLY A 82 -18.50 12.82 -3.95
CA GLY A 82 -18.45 14.25 -3.63
C GLY A 82 -17.07 14.78 -3.25
N VAL A 83 -16.03 13.94 -3.29
CA VAL A 83 -14.66 14.30 -2.94
C VAL A 83 -13.75 14.16 -4.17
N LYS A 84 -12.82 15.11 -4.33
CA LYS A 84 -11.78 15.06 -5.35
C LYS A 84 -11.02 13.74 -5.27
N THR A 85 -10.84 13.08 -6.41
CA THR A 85 -10.06 11.84 -6.54
C THR A 85 -9.20 11.92 -7.79
N SER A 86 -7.94 12.31 -7.61
CA SER A 86 -7.06 12.67 -8.72
C SER A 86 -6.06 11.58 -9.11
N ALA A 87 -5.89 10.54 -8.30
CA ALA A 87 -4.81 9.56 -8.44
C ALA A 87 -3.41 10.19 -8.59
N GLY A 88 -3.18 11.36 -7.96
CA GLY A 88 -1.92 12.10 -8.02
C GLY A 88 -1.63 12.71 -9.40
N SER A 89 -2.63 12.87 -10.29
CA SER A 89 -2.47 13.24 -11.69
C SER A 89 -3.19 14.54 -12.05
N LYS A 90 -2.57 15.35 -12.92
CA LYS A 90 -3.25 16.46 -13.59
C LYS A 90 -4.43 16.01 -14.41
N MET A 91 -4.38 14.79 -14.99
CA MET A 91 -5.47 14.21 -15.78
C MET A 91 -6.79 14.18 -15.02
N LEU A 92 -6.76 13.99 -13.70
CA LEU A 92 -7.94 13.90 -12.84
C LEU A 92 -8.02 15.02 -11.80
N ASP A 93 -7.26 16.11 -11.93
CA ASP A 93 -7.22 17.19 -10.93
C ASP A 93 -8.58 17.83 -10.67
N SER A 94 -9.44 17.92 -11.69
CA SER A 94 -10.80 18.44 -11.58
C SER A 94 -11.88 17.38 -11.29
N PHE A 95 -11.51 16.11 -11.14
CA PHE A 95 -12.48 15.03 -11.01
C PHE A 95 -13.01 14.91 -9.57
N ILE A 96 -14.28 15.24 -9.40
CA ILE A 96 -15.07 14.95 -8.19
C ILE A 96 -15.84 13.67 -8.44
N SER A 97 -15.57 12.63 -7.64
CA SER A 97 -16.20 11.33 -7.87
C SER A 97 -17.70 11.36 -7.63
N PRO A 98 -18.54 10.86 -8.58
CA PRO A 98 -20.00 10.78 -8.39
C PRO A 98 -20.44 9.57 -7.56
N TYR A 99 -19.52 8.66 -7.22
CA TYR A 99 -19.80 7.42 -6.49
C TYR A 99 -18.67 7.04 -5.55
N ASP A 100 -18.96 6.16 -4.60
CA ASP A 100 -17.97 5.58 -3.70
C ASP A 100 -17.36 4.29 -4.27
N ALA A 101 -16.06 4.13 -4.08
CA ALA A 101 -15.44 2.81 -4.13
C ALA A 101 -16.08 1.89 -3.07
N THR A 102 -16.07 0.57 -3.31
CA THR A 102 -16.55 -0.38 -2.31
C THR A 102 -15.85 -0.20 -0.96
N LEU A 103 -14.55 0.08 -0.98
CA LEU A 103 -13.80 0.35 0.25
C LEU A 103 -14.27 1.63 0.96
N SER A 104 -14.49 2.73 0.21
CA SER A 104 -15.05 3.97 0.76
C SER A 104 -16.44 3.74 1.36
N HIS A 105 -17.30 2.98 0.67
CA HIS A 105 -18.63 2.63 1.16
C HIS A 105 -18.57 1.80 2.44
N LYS A 106 -17.68 0.80 2.53
CA LYS A 106 -17.49 -0.02 3.74
C LYS A 106 -17.07 0.82 4.93
N PHE A 107 -16.12 1.74 4.77
CA PHE A 107 -15.69 2.63 5.85
C PHE A 107 -16.78 3.60 6.28
N ASN A 108 -17.59 4.10 5.33
CA ASN A 108 -18.78 4.90 5.66
C ASN A 108 -19.81 4.07 6.46
N SER A 109 -19.99 2.79 6.13
CA SER A 109 -20.89 1.88 6.87
C SER A 109 -20.40 1.61 8.30
N GLU A 110 -19.09 1.60 8.52
CA GLU A 110 -18.47 1.52 9.85
C GLU A 110 -18.50 2.86 10.61
N ASN A 111 -19.05 3.91 10.00
CA ASN A 111 -19.09 5.27 10.57
C ASN A 111 -17.72 5.83 10.94
N MET A 112 -16.72 5.52 10.13
CA MET A 112 -15.37 6.05 10.28
C MET A 112 -15.28 7.49 9.76
N VAL A 113 -14.22 8.19 10.14
CA VAL A 113 -14.02 9.61 9.82
C VAL A 113 -12.87 9.77 8.82
N MET A 114 -13.16 10.24 7.60
CA MET A 114 -12.13 10.47 6.59
C MET A 114 -11.46 11.84 6.77
N LEU A 115 -10.17 11.85 7.14
CA LEU A 115 -9.38 13.08 7.30
C LEU A 115 -9.03 13.76 5.96
N GLY A 116 -8.88 12.96 4.91
CA GLY A 116 -8.51 13.47 3.59
C GLY A 116 -7.92 12.41 2.68
N LYS A 117 -7.47 12.86 1.50
CA LYS A 117 -6.91 12.04 0.42
C LYS A 117 -5.38 12.16 0.42
N THR A 118 -4.69 11.04 0.62
CA THR A 118 -3.23 11.03 0.70
C THR A 118 -2.56 11.09 -0.66
N ASN A 119 -1.43 11.78 -0.71
CA ASN A 119 -0.58 11.90 -1.88
C ASN A 119 0.03 10.56 -2.28
N MET A 120 0.30 10.40 -3.57
CA MET A 120 0.74 9.14 -4.15
C MET A 120 1.51 9.39 -5.45
N ASP A 121 2.31 8.43 -5.91
CA ASP A 121 2.80 8.44 -7.28
C ASP A 121 1.64 8.44 -8.27
N GLU A 122 1.75 9.17 -9.36
CA GLU A 122 0.73 9.34 -10.37
C GLU A 122 0.20 7.99 -10.89
N PHE A 123 -1.12 7.75 -10.79
CA PHE A 123 -1.79 6.48 -11.13
C PHE A 123 -1.13 5.23 -10.51
N ALA A 124 -0.57 5.37 -9.32
CA ALA A 124 0.19 4.33 -8.63
C ALA A 124 1.45 3.83 -9.38
N MET A 125 2.00 4.64 -10.29
CA MET A 125 3.16 4.31 -11.13
C MET A 125 4.43 4.97 -10.61
N GLY A 126 5.07 4.33 -9.64
CA GLY A 126 6.30 4.79 -9.01
C GLY A 126 6.58 4.03 -7.73
N SER A 127 7.80 4.23 -7.21
CA SER A 127 8.30 3.56 -6.00
C SER A 127 8.94 4.55 -5.02
N SER A 128 8.78 5.88 -5.26
CA SER A 128 9.42 6.91 -4.45
C SER A 128 8.49 8.05 -4.03
N ASN A 129 7.29 8.14 -4.62
CA ASN A 129 6.34 9.24 -4.48
C ASN A 129 6.89 10.60 -4.92
N GLU A 130 7.73 10.58 -5.95
CA GLU A 130 8.27 11.78 -6.60
C GLU A 130 7.50 12.19 -7.85
N ASN A 131 6.67 11.30 -8.41
CA ASN A 131 5.95 11.47 -9.66
C ASN A 131 4.58 12.16 -9.54
N SER A 132 4.16 12.52 -8.34
CA SER A 132 2.87 13.18 -8.13
C SER A 132 2.80 14.54 -8.80
N TYR A 133 1.66 14.85 -9.42
CA TYR A 133 1.36 16.20 -9.92
C TYR A 133 1.41 17.27 -8.81
N TYR A 134 1.11 16.87 -7.57
CA TYR A 134 1.11 17.75 -6.39
C TYR A 134 2.48 17.85 -5.69
N GLY A 135 3.53 17.36 -6.35
CA GLY A 135 4.90 17.36 -5.83
C GLY A 135 5.23 16.16 -4.94
N PRO A 136 6.52 16.00 -4.60
CA PRO A 136 7.01 14.85 -3.86
C PRO A 136 6.55 14.84 -2.40
N VAL A 137 6.35 13.64 -1.87
CA VAL A 137 6.17 13.42 -0.43
C VAL A 137 7.55 13.23 0.22
N LYS A 138 7.70 13.75 1.43
CA LYS A 138 8.94 13.64 2.21
C LYS A 138 8.84 12.53 3.25
N ASN A 139 9.97 11.86 3.50
CA ASN A 139 10.05 10.86 4.56
C ASN A 139 10.05 11.56 5.94
N PRO A 140 9.20 11.14 6.89
CA PRO A 140 9.13 11.79 8.20
C PRO A 140 10.39 11.58 9.06
N TRP A 141 11.20 10.55 8.80
CA TRP A 141 12.48 10.32 9.51
C TRP A 141 13.59 11.25 9.02
N ASN A 142 13.53 11.67 7.75
CA ASN A 142 14.46 12.64 7.17
C ASN A 142 13.82 13.29 5.95
N LEU A 143 13.56 14.58 6.02
CA LEU A 143 12.86 15.36 4.97
C LEU A 143 13.57 15.43 3.61
N LYS A 144 14.84 14.99 3.55
CA LYS A 144 15.60 14.87 2.30
C LYS A 144 15.45 13.53 1.61
N LYS A 145 14.80 12.56 2.28
CA LYS A 145 14.64 11.18 1.83
C LYS A 145 13.25 10.93 1.27
N ILE A 146 13.15 9.92 0.40
CA ILE A 146 11.87 9.43 -0.12
C ILE A 146 11.11 8.65 0.96
N PRO A 147 9.77 8.70 0.99
CA PRO A 147 8.95 7.84 1.85
C PRO A 147 8.74 6.45 1.25
N GLY A 148 9.18 6.25 0.00
CA GLY A 148 8.73 5.14 -0.84
C GLY A 148 7.40 5.43 -1.54
N GLY A 149 6.97 4.51 -2.40
CA GLY A 149 5.75 4.65 -3.21
C GLY A 149 5.21 3.32 -3.73
N SER A 150 4.05 3.40 -4.33
CA SER A 150 3.25 4.60 -4.66
C SER A 150 2.38 5.13 -3.51
N SER A 151 2.28 4.45 -2.34
CA SER A 151 1.48 4.89 -1.20
C SER A 151 2.33 5.71 -0.19
N GLY A 152 3.24 6.56 -0.68
CA GLY A 152 4.18 7.31 0.15
C GLY A 152 3.50 8.31 1.08
N GLY A 153 2.45 9.00 0.63
CA GLY A 153 1.66 9.90 1.47
C GLY A 153 0.96 9.16 2.60
N SER A 154 0.41 7.97 2.34
CA SER A 154 -0.20 7.11 3.35
C SER A 154 0.83 6.65 4.38
N ALA A 155 1.99 6.18 3.94
CA ALA A 155 3.07 5.75 4.83
C ALA A 155 3.59 6.90 5.69
N ALA A 156 3.87 8.04 5.09
CA ALA A 156 4.33 9.24 5.79
C ALA A 156 3.31 9.75 6.81
N ALA A 157 2.01 9.72 6.47
CA ALA A 157 0.94 10.15 7.38
C ALA A 157 0.86 9.26 8.63
N VAL A 158 0.96 7.95 8.48
CA VAL A 158 0.92 7.02 9.62
C VAL A 158 2.20 7.11 10.45
N ALA A 159 3.36 7.11 9.83
CA ALA A 159 4.65 7.17 10.52
C ALA A 159 4.81 8.45 11.36
N SER A 160 4.37 9.60 10.85
CA SER A 160 4.41 10.89 11.54
C SER A 160 3.25 11.11 12.51
N ARG A 161 2.40 10.12 12.69
CA ARG A 161 1.22 10.21 13.59
C ARG A 161 0.26 11.34 13.25
N ILE A 162 0.13 11.72 11.96
CA ILE A 162 -0.90 12.67 11.49
C ILE A 162 -2.16 11.95 10.98
N ALA A 163 -2.13 10.61 10.94
CA ALA A 163 -3.29 9.74 10.81
C ALA A 163 -3.04 8.46 11.62
N PRO A 164 -4.05 7.86 12.26
CA PRO A 164 -3.86 6.64 13.04
C PRO A 164 -3.61 5.42 12.14
N PHE A 165 -4.23 5.39 10.98
CA PHE A 165 -3.97 4.46 9.90
C PHE A 165 -4.33 5.08 8.54
N ALA A 166 -3.89 4.43 7.47
CA ALA A 166 -4.22 4.82 6.10
C ALA A 166 -4.53 3.61 5.22
N THR A 167 -5.22 3.84 4.12
CA THR A 167 -5.31 2.86 3.04
C THR A 167 -4.14 3.01 2.09
N GLY A 168 -3.69 1.90 1.53
CA GLY A 168 -2.73 1.85 0.45
C GLY A 168 -3.21 0.97 -0.69
N THR A 169 -2.45 0.96 -1.79
CA THR A 169 -2.57 -0.04 -2.86
C THR A 169 -1.20 -0.59 -3.20
N ASP A 170 -1.15 -1.86 -3.58
CA ASP A 170 0.09 -2.58 -3.84
C ASP A 170 -0.07 -3.38 -5.15
N THR A 171 0.58 -2.89 -6.19
CA THR A 171 0.62 -3.51 -7.52
C THR A 171 1.94 -4.26 -7.73
N GLY A 172 3.01 -3.77 -7.11
CA GLY A 172 4.35 -4.33 -7.18
C GLY A 172 5.18 -4.12 -5.90
N GLY A 173 4.57 -3.68 -4.80
CA GLY A 173 5.25 -3.36 -3.55
C GLY A 173 4.74 -2.08 -2.89
N SER A 174 3.76 -1.39 -3.51
CA SER A 174 3.39 -0.01 -3.16
C SER A 174 2.64 0.18 -1.83
N ILE A 175 2.45 -0.86 -1.02
CA ILE A 175 2.13 -0.82 0.42
C ILE A 175 3.38 -1.19 1.21
N ARG A 176 3.99 -2.33 0.88
CA ARG A 176 5.07 -2.94 1.67
C ARG A 176 6.35 -2.12 1.64
N GLN A 177 6.75 -1.63 0.47
CA GLN A 177 7.98 -0.85 0.31
C GLN A 177 7.89 0.50 1.06
N PRO A 178 6.87 1.37 0.88
CA PRO A 178 6.77 2.60 1.67
C PRO A 178 6.55 2.32 3.16
N ALA A 179 5.88 1.23 3.55
CA ALA A 179 5.78 0.83 4.95
C ALA A 179 7.15 0.52 5.55
N SER A 180 8.02 -0.21 4.83
CA SER A 180 9.41 -0.47 5.23
C SER A 180 10.21 0.82 5.41
N LEU A 181 10.18 1.71 4.40
CA LEU A 181 10.99 2.93 4.39
C LEU A 181 10.50 4.01 5.39
N CYS A 182 9.26 3.91 5.85
CA CYS A 182 8.70 4.79 6.87
C CYS A 182 8.59 4.16 8.26
N GLY A 183 8.94 2.87 8.43
CA GLY A 183 8.94 2.20 9.73
C GLY A 183 7.52 1.96 10.27
N ILE A 184 6.60 1.52 9.43
CA ILE A 184 5.22 1.16 9.79
C ILE A 184 4.88 -0.25 9.31
N THR A 185 3.73 -0.75 9.73
CA THR A 185 3.16 -2.02 9.28
C THR A 185 2.32 -1.80 8.02
N GLY A 186 2.56 -2.58 6.97
CA GLY A 186 1.77 -2.53 5.74
C GLY A 186 1.44 -3.92 5.22
N LEU A 187 0.16 -4.21 5.02
CA LEU A 187 -0.31 -5.51 4.54
C LEU A 187 -0.94 -5.40 3.15
N LYS A 188 -0.40 -6.15 2.21
CA LYS A 188 -1.06 -6.49 0.96
C LYS A 188 -1.72 -7.86 1.11
N PRO A 189 -3.05 -7.95 1.17
CA PRO A 189 -3.72 -9.26 1.27
C PRO A 189 -3.63 -10.04 -0.06
N THR A 190 -4.12 -11.26 -0.06
CA THR A 190 -4.29 -12.09 -1.26
C THR A 190 -5.08 -11.33 -2.31
N TYR A 191 -4.67 -11.43 -3.58
CA TYR A 191 -5.38 -10.81 -4.69
C TYR A 191 -6.85 -11.25 -4.71
N GLY A 192 -7.76 -10.26 -4.79
CA GLY A 192 -9.20 -10.49 -4.73
C GLY A 192 -9.80 -10.55 -3.31
N ARG A 193 -9.02 -10.41 -2.23
CA ARG A 193 -9.54 -10.37 -0.86
C ARG A 193 -10.31 -9.07 -0.57
N ILE A 194 -9.90 -7.96 -1.17
CA ILE A 194 -10.55 -6.65 -1.09
C ILE A 194 -10.99 -6.25 -2.50
N SER A 195 -12.23 -5.78 -2.63
CA SER A 195 -12.78 -5.31 -3.90
C SER A 195 -11.97 -4.17 -4.50
N ARG A 196 -11.82 -4.21 -5.82
CA ARG A 196 -11.20 -3.16 -6.65
C ARG A 196 -12.22 -2.21 -7.26
N TYR A 197 -13.53 -2.40 -7.03
CA TYR A 197 -14.54 -1.51 -7.55
C TYR A 197 -14.37 -0.09 -7.02
N GLY A 198 -14.24 0.88 -7.94
CA GLY A 198 -14.00 2.29 -7.62
C GLY A 198 -12.57 2.63 -7.22
N MET A 199 -11.65 1.67 -7.25
CA MET A 199 -10.21 1.92 -7.23
C MET A 199 -9.75 2.22 -8.66
N ILE A 200 -9.12 3.36 -8.89
CA ILE A 200 -8.59 3.72 -10.21
C ILE A 200 -7.49 2.73 -10.58
N ALA A 201 -7.67 2.00 -11.69
CA ALA A 201 -6.82 0.88 -12.06
C ALA A 201 -5.48 1.34 -12.65
N TYR A 202 -4.40 0.70 -12.17
CA TYR A 202 -3.11 0.67 -12.84
C TYR A 202 -2.96 -0.63 -13.65
N ALA A 203 -2.82 -1.76 -12.98
CA ALA A 203 -2.67 -3.09 -13.60
C ALA A 203 -3.70 -4.06 -12.99
N SER A 204 -4.76 -4.35 -13.75
CA SER A 204 -5.96 -5.02 -13.25
C SER A 204 -5.73 -6.40 -12.65
N SER A 205 -4.71 -7.14 -13.12
CA SER A 205 -4.39 -8.48 -12.59
C SER A 205 -3.43 -8.47 -11.40
N LEU A 206 -3.02 -7.28 -10.93
CA LEU A 206 -2.00 -7.11 -9.88
C LEU A 206 -2.45 -6.18 -8.76
N ASP A 207 -3.26 -5.15 -9.07
CA ASP A 207 -3.69 -4.12 -8.11
C ASP A 207 -4.43 -4.72 -6.93
N GLN A 208 -4.00 -4.40 -5.70
CA GLN A 208 -4.64 -4.83 -4.47
C GLN A 208 -4.61 -3.71 -3.43
N ALA A 209 -5.76 -3.45 -2.79
CA ALA A 209 -5.85 -2.57 -1.64
C ALA A 209 -5.37 -3.25 -0.35
N GLY A 210 -4.94 -2.47 0.65
CA GLY A 210 -4.60 -2.99 1.97
C GLY A 210 -4.38 -1.89 3.01
N PRO A 211 -4.34 -2.26 4.29
CA PRO A 211 -4.13 -1.35 5.41
C PRO A 211 -2.64 -0.99 5.57
N MET A 212 -2.39 0.25 6.01
CA MET A 212 -1.12 0.76 6.48
C MET A 212 -1.33 1.31 7.89
N THR A 213 -0.69 0.73 8.89
CA THR A 213 -0.98 0.93 10.32
C THR A 213 0.30 1.00 11.13
N GLN A 214 0.19 1.32 12.42
CA GLN A 214 1.32 1.25 13.34
C GLN A 214 1.64 -0.20 13.73
N THR A 215 0.61 -1.00 14.02
CA THR A 215 0.75 -2.35 14.57
C THR A 215 0.07 -3.40 13.67
N ALA A 216 0.45 -4.66 13.84
CA ALA A 216 -0.20 -5.78 13.19
C ALA A 216 -1.63 -6.02 13.74
N GLU A 217 -1.87 -5.73 15.02
CA GLU A 217 -3.21 -5.74 15.61
C GLU A 217 -4.12 -4.73 14.92
N ASP A 218 -3.66 -3.50 14.73
CA ASP A 218 -4.41 -2.48 14.00
C ASP A 218 -4.67 -2.91 12.55
N ALA A 219 -3.68 -3.55 11.89
CA ALA A 219 -3.86 -4.08 10.53
C ALA A 219 -4.94 -5.16 10.48
N ALA A 220 -5.02 -6.04 11.48
CA ALA A 220 -6.08 -7.06 11.59
C ALA A 220 -7.46 -6.42 11.79
N ILE A 221 -7.58 -5.44 12.69
CA ILE A 221 -8.82 -4.72 12.95
C ILE A 221 -9.32 -4.02 11.67
N VAL A 222 -8.42 -3.30 10.99
CA VAL A 222 -8.76 -2.55 9.77
C VAL A 222 -9.07 -3.49 8.61
N LEU A 223 -8.35 -4.63 8.49
CA LEU A 223 -8.61 -5.62 7.45
C LEU A 223 -10.00 -6.25 7.58
N ASN A 224 -10.52 -6.45 8.79
CA ASN A 224 -11.89 -6.91 9.02
C ASN A 224 -12.93 -6.00 8.34
N ALA A 225 -12.71 -4.69 8.37
CA ALA A 225 -13.59 -3.72 7.71
C ALA A 225 -13.36 -3.64 6.19
N MET A 226 -12.15 -3.96 5.70
CA MET A 226 -11.81 -3.85 4.28
C MET A 226 -12.22 -5.07 3.46
N ALA A 227 -11.98 -6.27 4.00
CA ALA A 227 -12.10 -7.54 3.29
C ALA A 227 -13.55 -7.95 3.01
N GLY A 228 -13.74 -8.84 2.03
CA GLY A 228 -15.02 -9.47 1.72
C GLY A 228 -15.38 -9.44 0.24
N PHE A 229 -16.28 -10.32 -0.13
CA PHE A 229 -16.76 -10.47 -1.50
C PHE A 229 -17.57 -9.25 -1.96
N ASP A 230 -17.39 -8.87 -3.21
CA ASP A 230 -18.14 -7.81 -3.88
C ASP A 230 -18.51 -8.24 -5.31
N ASN A 231 -19.79 -8.31 -5.61
CA ASN A 231 -20.31 -8.67 -6.93
C ASN A 231 -20.07 -7.59 -8.01
N LYS A 232 -19.63 -6.39 -7.63
CA LYS A 232 -19.25 -5.30 -8.56
C LYS A 232 -17.83 -5.47 -9.11
N ASP A 233 -17.03 -6.35 -8.52
CA ASP A 233 -15.67 -6.66 -8.98
C ASP A 233 -15.56 -8.13 -9.35
N SER A 234 -15.41 -8.41 -10.65
CA SER A 234 -15.30 -9.78 -11.18
C SER A 234 -14.06 -10.52 -10.67
N THR A 235 -13.08 -9.83 -10.09
CA THR A 235 -11.88 -10.42 -9.51
C THR A 235 -11.99 -10.62 -8.00
N SER A 236 -13.07 -10.13 -7.37
CA SER A 236 -13.31 -10.34 -5.95
C SER A 236 -13.59 -11.82 -5.65
N ALA A 237 -12.87 -12.38 -4.69
CA ALA A 237 -12.98 -13.80 -4.37
C ALA A 237 -14.19 -14.07 -3.46
N ALA A 238 -15.06 -14.99 -3.88
CA ALA A 238 -16.17 -15.49 -3.08
C ALA A 238 -15.67 -16.49 -2.02
N LYS A 239 -14.81 -16.00 -1.12
CA LYS A 239 -14.23 -16.77 -0.02
C LYS A 239 -14.58 -16.12 1.31
N GLU A 240 -14.95 -16.95 2.28
CA GLU A 240 -15.25 -16.51 3.64
C GLU A 240 -14.14 -15.60 4.19
N THR A 241 -14.55 -14.57 4.88
CA THR A 241 -13.64 -13.63 5.54
C THR A 241 -13.62 -13.98 7.02
N PRO A 242 -12.49 -14.45 7.55
CA PRO A 242 -12.37 -14.72 8.97
C PRO A 242 -12.32 -13.42 9.78
N ASP A 243 -12.45 -13.52 11.08
CA ASP A 243 -12.08 -12.44 11.99
C ASP A 243 -10.57 -12.51 12.25
N TYR A 244 -9.84 -11.62 11.60
CA TYR A 244 -8.38 -11.56 11.61
C TYR A 244 -7.77 -11.29 12.99
N THR A 245 -8.56 -10.86 13.97
CA THR A 245 -8.08 -10.60 15.34
C THR A 245 -8.02 -11.85 16.22
N LYS A 246 -8.73 -12.93 15.85
CA LYS A 246 -8.88 -14.13 16.70
C LYS A 246 -7.60 -14.93 16.90
N GLN A 247 -6.69 -14.90 15.95
CA GLN A 247 -5.48 -15.74 15.97
C GLN A 247 -4.21 -14.98 16.41
N LEU A 248 -4.30 -13.71 16.76
CA LEU A 248 -3.14 -12.87 17.07
C LEU A 248 -2.30 -13.33 18.28
N THR A 249 -2.83 -14.21 19.10
CA THR A 249 -2.16 -14.72 20.30
C THR A 249 -1.65 -16.15 20.15
N ASN A 250 -1.68 -16.74 18.95
CA ASN A 250 -1.23 -18.11 18.74
C ASN A 250 0.30 -18.19 18.86
N SER A 251 0.79 -19.26 19.48
CA SER A 251 2.23 -19.53 19.59
C SER A 251 2.86 -19.70 18.21
N LEU A 252 4.11 -19.26 18.07
CA LEU A 252 4.94 -19.48 16.89
C LEU A 252 5.87 -20.71 17.03
N ASP A 253 5.76 -21.45 18.13
CA ASP A 253 6.56 -22.66 18.33
C ASP A 253 6.31 -23.68 17.22
N GLY A 254 7.39 -24.10 16.57
CA GLY A 254 7.37 -25.01 15.44
C GLY A 254 6.99 -24.41 14.09
N LEU A 255 6.67 -23.10 14.00
CA LEU A 255 6.42 -22.41 12.74
C LEU A 255 7.61 -22.54 11.80
N LYS A 256 7.41 -23.02 10.58
CA LYS A 256 8.47 -23.18 9.59
C LYS A 256 8.61 -21.94 8.74
N ILE A 257 9.76 -21.28 8.82
CA ILE A 257 10.08 -20.05 8.08
C ILE A 257 11.10 -20.37 6.99
N GLY A 258 10.76 -20.04 5.74
CA GLY A 258 11.64 -20.18 4.58
C GLY A 258 12.39 -18.90 4.28
N LEU A 259 13.70 -19.00 4.08
CA LEU A 259 14.54 -17.90 3.61
C LEU A 259 14.97 -18.18 2.17
N PRO A 260 14.44 -17.43 1.17
CA PRO A 260 14.88 -17.59 -0.21
C PRO A 260 16.35 -17.15 -0.36
N LYS A 261 17.23 -18.06 -0.77
CA LYS A 261 18.66 -17.73 -1.00
C LYS A 261 18.86 -16.58 -2.00
N GLU A 262 17.92 -16.42 -2.93
CA GLU A 262 17.92 -15.37 -3.94
C GLU A 262 17.68 -13.97 -3.33
N PHE A 263 17.07 -13.87 -2.15
CA PHE A 263 16.81 -12.61 -1.47
C PHE A 263 18.01 -12.07 -0.68
N PHE A 264 19.01 -12.92 -0.42
CA PHE A 264 20.24 -12.61 0.32
C PHE A 264 21.48 -12.67 -0.58
N SER A 265 21.32 -12.28 -1.84
CA SER A 265 22.37 -12.24 -2.84
C SER A 265 22.99 -10.85 -2.98
N SER A 266 23.96 -10.70 -3.91
CA SER A 266 24.62 -9.42 -4.19
C SER A 266 23.61 -8.29 -4.53
N GLY A 267 23.80 -7.12 -3.95
CA GLY A 267 22.93 -5.93 -4.16
C GLY A 267 22.07 -5.55 -2.94
N LEU A 268 22.01 -6.40 -1.92
CA LEU A 268 21.41 -6.05 -0.63
C LEU A 268 22.43 -5.24 0.21
N ASP A 269 22.01 -4.10 0.76
CA ASP A 269 22.84 -3.27 1.67
C ASP A 269 23.13 -4.06 2.95
N GLU A 270 24.42 -4.11 3.35
CA GLU A 270 24.87 -4.88 4.52
C GLU A 270 24.14 -4.49 5.81
N GLY A 271 23.80 -3.20 5.97
CA GLY A 271 23.05 -2.72 7.14
C GLY A 271 21.61 -3.21 7.12
N THR A 272 21.00 -3.25 5.94
CA THR A 272 19.65 -3.81 5.73
C THR A 272 19.65 -5.32 6.00
N GLU A 273 20.60 -6.06 5.45
CA GLU A 273 20.74 -7.50 5.67
C GLU A 273 20.90 -7.82 7.17
N LYS A 274 21.78 -7.10 7.85
CA LYS A 274 22.00 -7.28 9.30
C LYS A 274 20.71 -7.09 10.11
N VAL A 275 19.92 -6.06 9.80
CA VAL A 275 18.65 -5.81 10.49
C VAL A 275 17.66 -6.94 10.24
N VAL A 276 17.52 -7.37 8.98
CA VAL A 276 16.62 -8.46 8.58
C VAL A 276 17.01 -9.77 9.26
N MET A 277 18.30 -10.12 9.25
CA MET A 277 18.79 -11.35 9.88
C MET A 277 18.63 -11.33 11.41
N ASN A 278 18.80 -10.17 12.06
CA ASN A 278 18.51 -10.04 13.49
C ASN A 278 17.03 -10.26 13.79
N ALA A 279 16.14 -9.71 12.98
CA ALA A 279 14.69 -9.93 13.13
C ALA A 279 14.32 -11.41 12.93
N ILE A 280 14.93 -12.10 11.96
CA ILE A 280 14.72 -13.54 11.75
C ILE A 280 15.18 -14.34 12.97
N LYS A 281 16.32 -13.95 13.59
CA LYS A 281 16.81 -14.59 14.80
C LYS A 281 15.84 -14.46 16.00
N GLU A 282 15.11 -13.36 16.12
CA GLU A 282 14.06 -13.21 17.14
C GLU A 282 12.94 -14.24 16.93
N TYR A 283 12.55 -14.56 15.68
CA TYR A 283 11.61 -15.64 15.40
C TYR A 283 12.14 -17.02 15.80
N GLU A 284 13.43 -17.28 15.58
CA GLU A 284 14.06 -18.52 16.02
C GLU A 284 14.03 -18.63 17.55
N LEU A 285 14.28 -17.53 18.28
CA LEU A 285 14.18 -17.48 19.75
C LEU A 285 12.74 -17.68 20.24
N MET A 286 11.73 -17.38 19.42
CA MET A 286 10.32 -17.67 19.72
C MET A 286 9.89 -19.10 19.35
N GLY A 287 10.82 -19.98 18.95
CA GLY A 287 10.58 -21.39 18.64
C GLY A 287 10.30 -21.70 17.17
N ALA A 288 10.39 -20.70 16.26
CA ALA A 288 10.26 -20.95 14.84
C ALA A 288 11.47 -21.73 14.29
N LYS A 289 11.23 -22.53 13.25
CA LYS A 289 12.25 -23.33 12.55
C LYS A 289 12.62 -22.67 11.24
N ILE A 290 13.87 -22.21 11.15
CA ILE A 290 14.38 -21.53 9.96
C ILE A 290 14.97 -22.54 8.99
N GLN A 291 14.62 -22.44 7.70
CA GLN A 291 15.21 -23.25 6.64
C GLN A 291 15.40 -22.45 5.35
N GLU A 292 16.43 -22.80 4.58
CA GLU A 292 16.63 -22.24 3.25
C GLU A 292 15.61 -22.80 2.27
N VAL A 293 15.08 -21.93 1.39
CA VAL A 293 14.26 -22.28 0.23
C VAL A 293 14.80 -21.61 -1.02
N SER A 294 14.33 -22.03 -2.19
CA SER A 294 14.77 -21.45 -3.46
C SER A 294 13.58 -20.97 -4.29
N LEU A 295 13.68 -19.75 -4.82
CA LEU A 295 12.74 -19.11 -5.74
C LEU A 295 13.48 -18.73 -7.04
N PRO A 296 13.96 -19.70 -7.82
CA PRO A 296 14.93 -19.47 -8.90
C PRO A 296 14.40 -18.54 -10.00
N ASN A 297 13.08 -18.48 -10.21
CA ASN A 297 12.47 -17.60 -11.21
C ASN A 297 12.22 -16.18 -10.67
N SER A 298 12.46 -15.89 -9.37
CA SER A 298 12.28 -14.56 -8.80
C SER A 298 13.18 -13.50 -9.46
N MET A 299 14.35 -13.88 -9.97
CA MET A 299 15.24 -13.01 -10.75
C MET A 299 14.57 -12.44 -12.03
N HIS A 300 13.53 -13.09 -12.53
CA HIS A 300 12.76 -12.65 -13.69
C HIS A 300 11.55 -11.77 -13.32
N ALA A 301 11.33 -11.48 -12.03
CA ALA A 301 10.16 -10.71 -11.61
C ALA A 301 10.13 -9.30 -12.17
N ILE A 302 11.26 -8.57 -12.16
CA ILE A 302 11.38 -7.22 -12.72
C ILE A 302 10.98 -7.18 -14.21
N PRO A 303 11.65 -7.90 -15.14
CA PRO A 303 11.28 -7.84 -16.54
C PRO A 303 9.85 -8.33 -16.80
N THR A 304 9.37 -9.33 -16.06
CA THR A 304 7.99 -9.83 -16.17
C THR A 304 6.97 -8.76 -15.78
N TYR A 305 7.17 -8.11 -14.64
CA TYR A 305 6.29 -7.06 -14.13
C TYR A 305 6.26 -5.86 -15.08
N TYR A 306 7.42 -5.38 -15.55
CA TYR A 306 7.53 -4.22 -16.43
C TYR A 306 7.13 -4.49 -17.90
N ILE A 307 6.64 -5.70 -18.19
CA ILE A 307 5.87 -6.02 -19.39
C ILE A 307 4.38 -6.11 -19.05
N VAL A 308 4.00 -6.96 -18.10
CA VAL A 308 2.58 -7.22 -17.77
C VAL A 308 1.88 -5.93 -17.30
N ALA A 309 2.44 -5.22 -16.32
CA ALA A 309 1.79 -4.05 -15.76
C ALA A 309 1.65 -2.89 -16.76
N PRO A 310 2.66 -2.51 -17.58
CA PRO A 310 2.49 -1.55 -18.67
C PRO A 310 1.47 -1.96 -19.73
N CYS A 311 1.39 -3.23 -20.11
CA CYS A 311 0.37 -3.73 -21.03
C CYS A 311 -1.05 -3.47 -20.51
N GLU A 312 -1.30 -3.84 -19.27
CA GLU A 312 -2.60 -3.60 -18.62
C GLU A 312 -2.86 -2.10 -18.41
N CYS A 313 -1.83 -1.33 -18.05
CA CYS A 313 -1.88 0.12 -17.93
C CYS A 313 -2.31 0.80 -19.22
N SER A 314 -1.71 0.43 -20.35
CA SER A 314 -2.04 1.05 -21.64
C SER A 314 -3.52 0.87 -22.00
N SER A 315 -4.09 -0.28 -21.66
CA SER A 315 -5.52 -0.55 -21.81
C SER A 315 -6.37 0.21 -20.80
N ASN A 316 -6.02 0.18 -19.51
CA ASN A 316 -6.78 0.81 -18.44
C ASN A 316 -6.82 2.34 -18.58
N LEU A 317 -5.71 2.98 -18.97
CA LEU A 317 -5.63 4.42 -19.08
C LEU A 317 -6.11 4.96 -20.44
N SER A 318 -6.53 4.13 -21.38
CA SER A 318 -7.10 4.55 -22.66
C SER A 318 -8.41 5.35 -22.48
N ARG A 319 -9.13 5.13 -21.37
CA ARG A 319 -10.39 5.82 -21.03
C ARG A 319 -10.22 7.30 -20.64
N PHE A 320 -9.02 7.71 -20.26
CA PHE A 320 -8.71 9.09 -19.87
C PHE A 320 -8.31 9.89 -21.11
N ASP A 321 -9.28 10.44 -21.79
CA ASP A 321 -9.14 11.08 -23.10
C ASP A 321 -9.47 12.61 -23.11
N GLY A 322 -9.93 13.14 -21.96
CA GLY A 322 -10.32 14.55 -21.85
C GLY A 322 -11.67 14.87 -22.51
N VAL A 323 -12.44 13.88 -22.97
CA VAL A 323 -13.75 14.07 -23.61
C VAL A 323 -14.90 13.95 -22.62
N ARG A 324 -14.98 12.82 -21.90
CA ARG A 324 -16.06 12.52 -20.93
C ARG A 324 -15.78 13.11 -19.55
N TYR A 325 -14.52 13.09 -19.13
CA TYR A 325 -14.03 13.61 -17.85
C TYR A 325 -12.50 13.77 -17.90
N GLY A 326 -11.95 14.43 -16.90
CA GLY A 326 -10.53 14.65 -16.78
C GLY A 326 -10.06 15.90 -17.50
N TYR A 327 -8.73 16.09 -17.50
CA TYR A 327 -8.08 17.22 -18.14
C TYR A 327 -8.34 17.23 -19.65
N ARG A 328 -8.78 18.39 -20.15
CA ARG A 328 -8.97 18.67 -21.57
C ARG A 328 -8.08 19.84 -21.97
N CYS A 329 -7.35 19.69 -23.07
CA CYS A 329 -6.51 20.77 -23.58
C CYS A 329 -7.35 21.97 -24.03
N GLU A 330 -6.78 23.17 -23.92
CA GLU A 330 -7.39 24.41 -24.39
C GLU A 330 -7.23 24.54 -25.91
N ASP A 331 -8.26 25.07 -26.58
CA ASP A 331 -8.28 25.41 -28.01
C ASP A 331 -7.69 24.33 -28.94
N PRO A 332 -8.24 23.10 -28.97
CA PRO A 332 -7.79 22.05 -29.88
C PRO A 332 -8.12 22.43 -31.33
N LYS A 333 -7.21 22.16 -32.25
CA LYS A 333 -7.37 22.45 -33.69
C LYS A 333 -8.41 21.53 -34.36
N ASP A 334 -8.44 20.28 -33.93
CA ASP A 334 -9.30 19.21 -34.42
C ASP A 334 -9.43 18.12 -33.36
N LEU A 335 -10.10 17.04 -33.69
CA LEU A 335 -10.33 15.90 -32.78
C LEU A 335 -9.02 15.17 -32.42
N ASP A 336 -8.14 15.00 -33.38
CA ASP A 336 -6.85 14.31 -33.15
C ASP A 336 -5.96 15.14 -32.22
N ASP A 337 -5.89 16.45 -32.44
CA ASP A 337 -5.17 17.39 -31.56
C ASP A 337 -5.78 17.38 -30.14
N LEU A 338 -7.11 17.34 -30.02
CA LEU A 338 -7.77 17.21 -28.72
C LEU A 338 -7.30 15.98 -27.93
N TYR A 339 -7.33 14.80 -28.53
CA TYR A 339 -6.89 13.56 -27.86
C TYR A 339 -5.39 13.60 -27.55
N LEU A 340 -4.58 13.97 -28.52
CA LEU A 340 -3.13 13.97 -28.40
C LEU A 340 -2.66 14.93 -27.31
N ARG A 341 -3.15 16.18 -27.33
CA ARG A 341 -2.75 17.20 -26.36
C ARG A 341 -3.32 16.95 -24.98
N SER A 342 -4.61 16.57 -24.86
CA SER A 342 -5.21 16.28 -23.57
C SER A 342 -4.43 15.16 -22.84
N ARG A 343 -4.03 14.11 -23.55
CA ARG A 343 -3.25 13.03 -22.96
C ARG A 343 -1.79 13.40 -22.70
N SER A 344 -1.15 14.12 -23.63
CA SER A 344 0.27 14.51 -23.47
C SER A 344 0.50 15.56 -22.37
N GLU A 345 -0.47 16.47 -22.17
CA GLU A 345 -0.42 17.51 -21.14
C GLU A 345 -0.97 17.04 -19.79
N GLY A 346 -1.93 16.09 -19.79
CA GLY A 346 -2.60 15.59 -18.61
C GLY A 346 -1.81 14.52 -17.87
N PHE A 347 -1.06 13.65 -18.58
CA PHE A 347 -0.25 12.60 -17.99
C PHE A 347 1.21 13.04 -17.76
N GLY A 348 1.76 12.65 -16.62
CA GLY A 348 3.16 12.81 -16.29
C GLY A 348 4.08 11.89 -17.11
N LYS A 349 5.39 12.14 -16.97
CA LYS A 349 6.43 11.49 -17.79
C LYS A 349 6.46 9.96 -17.61
N GLU A 350 6.37 9.48 -16.37
CA GLU A 350 6.43 8.03 -16.07
C GLU A 350 5.19 7.29 -16.59
N VAL A 351 4.01 7.86 -16.39
CA VAL A 351 2.75 7.30 -16.90
C VAL A 351 2.78 7.18 -18.43
N LYS A 352 3.21 8.24 -19.13
CA LYS A 352 3.38 8.20 -20.60
C LYS A 352 4.36 7.12 -21.05
N ARG A 353 5.49 6.96 -20.34
CA ARG A 353 6.47 5.90 -20.63
C ARG A 353 5.84 4.52 -20.54
N ARG A 354 5.10 4.23 -19.45
CA ARG A 354 4.47 2.91 -19.25
C ARG A 354 3.34 2.65 -20.25
N ILE A 355 2.54 3.64 -20.59
CA ILE A 355 1.53 3.54 -21.65
C ILE A 355 2.18 3.15 -22.98
N MET A 356 3.29 3.82 -23.37
CA MET A 356 4.00 3.56 -24.63
C MET A 356 4.63 2.16 -24.64
N ILE A 357 5.28 1.74 -23.55
CA ILE A 357 5.85 0.39 -23.41
C ILE A 357 4.74 -0.66 -23.56
N GLY A 358 3.61 -0.46 -22.89
CA GLY A 358 2.48 -1.39 -22.96
C GLY A 358 1.85 -1.47 -24.34
N ALA A 359 1.63 -0.33 -24.99
CA ALA A 359 1.10 -0.29 -26.36
C ALA A 359 2.05 -0.99 -27.36
N TYR A 360 3.36 -0.78 -27.21
CA TYR A 360 4.36 -1.48 -28.04
C TYR A 360 4.35 -2.99 -27.81
N ALA A 361 4.37 -3.43 -26.55
CA ALA A 361 4.40 -4.87 -26.22
C ALA A 361 3.10 -5.61 -26.61
N LEU A 362 1.99 -4.90 -26.76
CA LEU A 362 0.70 -5.44 -27.24
C LEU A 362 0.51 -5.33 -28.76
N SER A 363 1.41 -4.67 -29.50
CA SER A 363 1.26 -4.48 -30.93
C SER A 363 1.51 -5.76 -31.72
N ALA A 364 1.01 -5.79 -32.96
CA ALA A 364 1.16 -6.92 -33.87
C ALA A 364 2.64 -7.29 -34.06
N GLY A 365 2.96 -8.58 -33.95
CA GLY A 365 4.32 -9.12 -34.05
C GLY A 365 5.12 -9.11 -32.73
N TYR A 366 4.69 -8.38 -31.71
CA TYR A 366 5.37 -8.33 -30.41
C TYR A 366 4.58 -9.00 -29.28
N TYR A 367 3.27 -9.16 -29.42
CA TYR A 367 2.38 -9.73 -28.41
C TYR A 367 2.85 -11.09 -27.87
N ASP A 368 3.19 -12.02 -28.75
CA ASP A 368 3.66 -13.36 -28.36
C ASP A 368 5.05 -13.32 -27.73
N ALA A 369 5.94 -12.48 -28.28
CA ALA A 369 7.33 -12.37 -27.83
C ALA A 369 7.46 -11.71 -26.47
N TYR A 370 6.56 -10.78 -26.13
CA TYR A 370 6.61 -10.04 -24.86
C TYR A 370 5.50 -10.44 -23.91
N TYR A 371 4.23 -10.15 -24.23
CA TYR A 371 3.13 -10.31 -23.28
C TYR A 371 2.87 -11.78 -22.94
N LEU A 372 2.70 -12.66 -23.93
CA LEU A 372 2.48 -14.09 -23.66
C LEU A 372 3.69 -14.74 -22.98
N LYS A 373 4.90 -14.36 -23.38
CA LYS A 373 6.12 -14.85 -22.72
C LYS A 373 6.16 -14.41 -21.25
N ALA A 374 5.84 -13.14 -20.95
CA ALA A 374 5.79 -12.63 -19.59
C ALA A 374 4.72 -13.37 -18.74
N GLN A 375 3.55 -13.69 -19.30
CA GLN A 375 2.53 -14.49 -18.61
C GLN A 375 3.01 -15.91 -18.30
N LYS A 376 3.77 -16.54 -19.19
CA LYS A 376 4.38 -17.86 -18.94
C LYS A 376 5.43 -17.80 -17.83
N VAL A 377 6.26 -16.75 -17.81
CA VAL A 377 7.26 -16.54 -16.72
C VAL A 377 6.57 -16.23 -15.39
N ARG A 378 5.49 -15.45 -15.41
CA ARG A 378 4.63 -15.22 -14.23
C ARG A 378 4.14 -16.53 -13.63
N GLN A 379 3.73 -17.49 -14.45
CA GLN A 379 3.31 -18.81 -13.99
C GLN A 379 4.47 -19.57 -13.30
N LEU A 380 5.70 -19.54 -13.88
CA LEU A 380 6.87 -20.17 -13.27
C LEU A 380 7.21 -19.56 -11.92
N ILE A 381 7.14 -18.22 -11.79
CA ILE A 381 7.31 -17.52 -10.49
C ILE A 381 6.27 -18.01 -9.46
N SER A 382 5.01 -18.15 -9.86
CA SER A 382 3.96 -18.68 -8.98
C SER A 382 4.22 -20.12 -8.55
N GLU A 383 4.78 -20.95 -9.45
CA GLU A 383 5.13 -22.35 -9.16
C GLU A 383 6.28 -22.48 -8.15
N ASP A 384 7.27 -21.57 -8.20
CA ASP A 384 8.34 -21.53 -7.19
C ASP A 384 7.76 -21.36 -5.77
N PHE A 385 6.86 -20.40 -5.59
CA PHE A 385 6.19 -20.20 -4.30
C PHE A 385 5.36 -21.41 -3.90
N LYS A 386 4.56 -22.00 -4.80
CA LYS A 386 3.79 -23.21 -4.51
C LYS A 386 4.68 -24.36 -4.03
N LYS A 387 5.85 -24.51 -4.63
CA LYS A 387 6.82 -25.53 -4.24
C LYS A 387 7.43 -25.21 -2.85
N ALA A 388 7.83 -23.98 -2.61
CA ALA A 388 8.39 -23.55 -1.34
C ALA A 388 7.39 -23.76 -0.19
N PHE A 389 6.11 -23.39 -0.37
CA PHE A 389 5.06 -23.58 0.63
C PHE A 389 4.64 -25.05 0.87
N GLN A 390 5.22 -26.02 0.20
CA GLN A 390 5.10 -27.43 0.60
C GLN A 390 5.94 -27.78 1.83
N SER A 391 6.96 -26.98 2.13
CA SER A 391 7.92 -27.24 3.21
C SER A 391 7.90 -26.18 4.31
N VAL A 392 7.40 -24.97 4.03
CA VAL A 392 7.37 -23.83 4.96
C VAL A 392 5.98 -23.22 5.07
N ASP A 393 5.71 -22.55 6.20
CA ASP A 393 4.44 -21.90 6.48
C ASP A 393 4.47 -20.41 6.10
N VAL A 394 5.62 -19.74 6.29
CA VAL A 394 5.86 -18.33 5.99
C VAL A 394 7.22 -18.20 5.30
N ILE A 395 7.33 -17.32 4.32
CA ILE A 395 8.61 -16.93 3.71
C ILE A 395 8.97 -15.54 4.24
N MET A 396 10.25 -15.34 4.61
CA MET A 396 10.75 -14.06 5.11
C MET A 396 11.95 -13.56 4.31
N GLY A 397 12.12 -12.24 4.28
CA GLY A 397 13.25 -11.59 3.64
C GLY A 397 13.18 -10.06 3.71
N PRO A 398 14.10 -9.35 3.03
CA PRO A 398 14.04 -7.90 2.93
C PRO A 398 12.83 -7.43 2.13
N VAL A 399 12.37 -6.20 2.39
CA VAL A 399 11.33 -5.53 1.59
C VAL A 399 11.97 -4.71 0.47
N SER A 400 13.03 -3.98 0.79
CA SER A 400 13.79 -3.11 -0.12
C SER A 400 15.28 -3.44 0.01
N PRO A 401 16.07 -3.29 -1.07
CA PRO A 401 17.51 -3.56 -1.02
C PRO A 401 18.29 -2.57 -0.15
N THR A 402 17.76 -1.38 0.07
CA THR A 402 18.41 -0.31 0.85
C THR A 402 17.38 0.41 1.73
N PRO A 403 17.81 1.13 2.77
CA PRO A 403 16.97 2.16 3.40
C PRO A 403 16.60 3.28 2.42
N ALA A 404 15.77 4.23 2.87
CA ALA A 404 15.32 5.34 2.03
C ALA A 404 16.50 6.15 1.46
N PHE A 405 16.52 6.37 0.14
CA PHE A 405 17.52 7.19 -0.56
C PHE A 405 17.07 8.66 -0.66
N ASP A 406 17.98 9.53 -1.10
CA ASP A 406 17.70 10.98 -1.21
C ASP A 406 16.72 11.29 -2.33
N LEU A 407 15.82 12.25 -2.11
CA LEU A 407 14.93 12.80 -3.12
C LEU A 407 15.75 13.30 -4.31
N GLY A 408 15.34 12.92 -5.53
CA GLY A 408 16.00 13.31 -6.79
C GLY A 408 17.33 12.63 -7.09
N SER A 409 17.79 11.69 -6.25
CA SER A 409 19.09 11.03 -6.45
C SER A 409 19.06 9.93 -7.53
N VAL A 410 17.94 9.22 -7.69
CA VAL A 410 17.78 8.15 -8.67
C VAL A 410 17.10 8.70 -9.92
N LYS A 411 17.88 8.89 -11.00
CA LYS A 411 17.39 9.45 -12.28
C LYS A 411 17.13 8.39 -13.34
N ASP A 412 17.81 7.26 -13.22
CA ASP A 412 17.67 6.15 -14.15
C ASP A 412 16.45 5.28 -13.77
N PRO A 413 15.51 5.05 -14.71
CA PRO A 413 14.33 4.24 -14.45
C PRO A 413 14.64 2.80 -14.01
N VAL A 414 15.69 2.17 -14.56
CA VAL A 414 16.04 0.79 -14.22
C VAL A 414 16.50 0.69 -12.77
N SER A 415 17.32 1.63 -12.32
CA SER A 415 17.74 1.72 -10.92
C SER A 415 16.56 1.93 -9.97
N MET A 416 15.55 2.71 -10.39
CA MET A 416 14.31 2.86 -9.61
C MET A 416 13.52 1.54 -9.52
N TYR A 417 13.49 0.77 -10.61
CA TYR A 417 12.78 -0.52 -10.66
C TYR A 417 13.42 -1.58 -9.77
N LEU A 418 14.73 -1.51 -9.53
CA LEU A 418 15.44 -2.40 -8.62
C LEU A 418 15.02 -2.22 -7.15
N ALA A 419 14.45 -1.07 -6.77
CA ALA A 419 13.93 -0.85 -5.42
C ALA A 419 12.80 -1.83 -5.03
N ASP A 420 12.11 -2.42 -6.02
CA ASP A 420 10.97 -3.33 -5.82
C ASP A 420 11.34 -4.81 -6.02
N ILE A 421 12.64 -5.15 -6.15
CA ILE A 421 13.10 -6.49 -6.54
C ILE A 421 12.54 -7.61 -5.65
N TYR A 422 12.37 -7.37 -4.34
CA TYR A 422 11.89 -8.37 -3.38
C TYR A 422 10.36 -8.41 -3.25
N THR A 423 9.63 -7.43 -3.79
CA THR A 423 8.19 -7.33 -3.64
C THR A 423 7.41 -7.80 -4.85
N LEU A 424 7.97 -7.65 -6.07
CA LEU A 424 7.28 -7.89 -7.34
C LEU A 424 6.80 -9.34 -7.52
N SER A 425 7.62 -10.32 -7.13
CA SER A 425 7.30 -11.74 -7.29
C SER A 425 6.04 -12.14 -6.50
N VAL A 426 5.80 -11.52 -5.35
CA VAL A 426 4.62 -11.73 -4.50
C VAL A 426 3.34 -11.28 -5.20
N ASN A 427 3.37 -10.12 -5.90
CA ASN A 427 2.24 -9.62 -6.68
C ASN A 427 1.99 -10.50 -7.92
N LEU A 428 3.04 -10.88 -8.63
CA LEU A 428 2.94 -11.76 -9.82
C LEU A 428 2.32 -13.11 -9.45
N ALA A 429 2.60 -13.63 -8.25
CA ALA A 429 2.01 -14.86 -7.75
C ALA A 429 0.63 -14.67 -7.07
N GLY A 430 0.16 -13.43 -6.87
CA GLY A 430 -1.12 -13.14 -6.22
C GLY A 430 -1.17 -13.38 -4.71
N LEU A 431 -0.02 -13.59 -4.07
CA LEU A 431 0.12 -13.99 -2.66
C LEU A 431 -0.08 -12.80 -1.70
N PRO A 432 -0.50 -13.03 -0.45
CA PRO A 432 -0.44 -12.03 0.60
C PRO A 432 1.01 -11.76 1.00
N GLY A 433 1.32 -10.51 1.32
CA GLY A 433 2.62 -10.10 1.81
C GLY A 433 2.51 -8.92 2.76
N MET A 434 3.38 -8.87 3.75
CA MET A 434 3.35 -7.87 4.80
C MET A 434 4.76 -7.32 5.04
N SER A 435 4.85 -6.02 5.33
CA SER A 435 6.07 -5.39 5.84
C SER A 435 5.83 -4.97 7.28
N ILE A 436 6.78 -5.28 8.16
CA ILE A 436 6.77 -4.83 9.56
C ILE A 436 8.10 -4.15 9.89
N PRO A 437 8.11 -3.16 10.79
CA PRO A 437 9.35 -2.54 11.27
C PRO A 437 10.26 -3.58 11.94
N ALA A 438 11.52 -3.65 11.52
CA ALA A 438 12.47 -4.65 11.99
C ALA A 438 13.72 -4.04 12.67
N GLY A 439 13.91 -2.73 12.56
CA GLY A 439 15.03 -2.00 13.12
C GLY A 439 15.42 -0.80 12.26
N PHE A 440 16.64 -0.33 12.48
CA PHE A 440 17.19 0.84 11.80
C PHE A 440 18.56 0.52 11.20
N SER A 441 18.84 1.09 10.02
CA SER A 441 20.16 1.17 9.41
C SER A 441 20.42 2.62 9.04
N LYS A 442 21.58 3.17 9.47
CA LYS A 442 21.93 4.58 9.22
C LYS A 442 20.82 5.56 9.65
N GLU A 443 20.22 5.32 10.83
CA GLU A 443 19.10 6.10 11.42
C GLU A 443 17.78 6.06 10.61
N LEU A 444 17.69 5.23 9.59
CA LEU A 444 16.50 5.06 8.77
C LEU A 444 15.87 3.70 9.01
N PRO A 445 14.52 3.61 8.99
CA PRO A 445 13.82 2.35 9.20
C PRO A 445 14.16 1.30 8.13
N VAL A 446 14.14 0.04 8.56
CA VAL A 446 14.22 -1.14 7.72
C VAL A 446 13.07 -2.06 8.08
N GLY A 447 12.36 -2.57 7.06
CA GLY A 447 11.26 -3.51 7.23
C GLY A 447 11.68 -4.95 6.95
N LEU A 448 11.07 -5.89 7.68
CA LEU A 448 11.06 -7.32 7.37
C LEU A 448 9.82 -7.65 6.54
N GLN A 449 9.99 -8.36 5.43
CA GLN A 449 8.89 -8.88 4.63
C GLN A 449 8.48 -10.27 5.11
N LEU A 450 7.17 -10.45 5.32
CA LEU A 450 6.53 -11.74 5.55
C LEU A 450 5.65 -12.05 4.33
N ILE A 451 5.79 -13.24 3.76
CA ILE A 451 5.01 -13.70 2.60
C ILE A 451 4.29 -14.98 3.01
N GLY A 452 2.99 -15.03 2.80
CA GLY A 452 2.16 -16.18 3.11
C GLY A 452 1.64 -16.88 1.87
N ASN A 453 1.15 -18.11 2.05
CA ASN A 453 0.39 -18.78 1.00
C ASN A 453 -0.96 -18.06 0.77
N HIS A 454 -1.65 -18.34 -0.31
CA HIS A 454 -2.97 -17.75 -0.58
C HIS A 454 -3.90 -17.92 0.63
N TRP A 455 -4.55 -16.83 1.04
CA TRP A 455 -5.55 -16.77 2.12
C TRP A 455 -4.99 -17.00 3.53
N SER A 456 -3.69 -16.81 3.73
CA SER A 456 -3.04 -16.96 5.04
C SER A 456 -2.79 -15.63 5.75
N GLU A 457 -3.62 -14.63 5.52
CA GLU A 457 -3.49 -13.32 6.17
C GLU A 457 -3.49 -13.42 7.69
N GLU A 458 -4.32 -14.34 8.28
CA GLU A 458 -4.36 -14.58 9.73
C GLU A 458 -3.00 -15.01 10.28
N LEU A 459 -2.33 -15.93 9.56
CA LEU A 459 -0.99 -16.40 9.95
C LEU A 459 0.04 -15.27 9.88
N LEU A 460 0.01 -14.46 8.81
CA LEU A 460 0.92 -13.32 8.67
C LEU A 460 0.71 -12.28 9.78
N LEU A 461 -0.54 -11.95 10.07
CA LEU A 461 -0.90 -11.00 11.11
C LEU A 461 -0.49 -11.50 12.50
N ASN A 462 -0.73 -12.79 12.80
CA ASN A 462 -0.25 -13.40 14.05
C ASN A 462 1.28 -13.37 14.15
N THR A 463 1.96 -13.80 13.09
CA THR A 463 3.43 -13.83 13.04
C THR A 463 4.02 -12.44 13.28
N ALA A 464 3.45 -11.42 12.65
CA ALA A 464 3.83 -10.02 12.84
C ALA A 464 3.51 -9.51 14.25
N HIS A 465 2.33 -9.82 14.78
CA HIS A 465 1.91 -9.38 16.12
C HIS A 465 2.79 -9.98 17.22
N GLN A 466 3.09 -11.28 17.15
CA GLN A 466 3.98 -11.94 18.11
C GLN A 466 5.39 -11.31 18.11
N PHE A 467 5.92 -10.93 16.95
CA PHE A 467 7.18 -10.21 16.85
C PHE A 467 7.09 -8.82 17.52
N GLN A 468 5.98 -8.10 17.31
CA GLN A 468 5.76 -6.79 17.90
C GLN A 468 5.52 -6.84 19.42
N LEU A 469 5.09 -7.98 19.97
CA LEU A 469 5.04 -8.20 21.42
C LEU A 469 6.42 -8.42 22.05
N LYS A 470 7.42 -8.81 21.27
CA LYS A 470 8.81 -9.06 21.72
C LYS A 470 9.76 -7.90 21.44
N THR A 471 9.40 -7.03 20.50
CA THR A 471 10.22 -5.91 20.05
C THR A 471 9.42 -4.61 20.13
N ASP A 472 10.09 -3.46 20.05
CA ASP A 472 9.49 -2.13 20.16
C ASP A 472 9.67 -1.27 18.89
N TRP A 473 10.20 -1.84 17.79
CA TRP A 473 10.48 -1.10 16.56
C TRP A 473 9.27 -0.37 16.00
N HIS A 474 8.08 -0.96 16.12
CA HIS A 474 6.80 -0.41 15.66
C HIS A 474 6.30 0.76 16.53
N THR A 475 6.84 0.92 17.75
CA THR A 475 6.48 2.04 18.65
C THR A 475 7.31 3.28 18.38
N SER A 476 8.44 3.12 17.68
CA SER A 476 9.33 4.21 17.30
C SER A 476 8.58 5.21 16.41
N SER A 477 8.82 6.49 16.63
CA SER A 477 8.28 7.57 15.80
C SER A 477 9.37 8.56 15.44
N PRO A 478 9.31 9.20 14.26
CA PRO A 478 10.21 10.30 13.96
C PRO A 478 10.04 11.44 14.97
N ILE A 479 11.08 12.24 15.11
CA ILE A 479 11.03 13.46 15.96
C ILE A 479 9.86 14.33 15.46
N GLU A 480 9.08 14.89 16.38
CA GLU A 480 7.92 15.73 16.00
C GLU A 480 8.33 16.84 15.02
N LEU A 481 7.61 16.86 13.89
CA LEU A 481 7.83 17.79 12.78
C LEU A 481 7.05 19.09 12.99
#